data_91e13a5d509215d46f437580ae417700
#
_entry.id   91e13a5d509215d46f437580ae417700
#
_cell.length_a   1.000
_cell.length_b   1.000
_cell.length_c   1.000
_cell.angle_alpha   90.00
_cell.angle_beta   90.00
_cell.angle_gamma   90.00
#
_symmetry.space_group_name_H-M   'P 1'
#
loop_
_entity.id
_entity.type
_entity.pdbx_description
1 polymer ?
#
loop_
_entity_poly.entity_id
_entity_poly.type
_entity_poly.pdbx_seq_one_letter_code
_entity_poly.pdbx_strand_id
1 'polypeptide(L)'
;AAAGATTSAVMALGTASTGTAIASLSGAAATNATLAALGGGAVAAGGGGIALGTSILGAATLGVGLLVGGVIFSATGSKLSDKADEAEKAEKTINKICEYLLDLRKMAGRYINSLEKVYALYGQNFQKVYNTVYTMGKVDWNEFTEEEKLATQNSVLLVGLLYKMCKVNLVKKAANEDEMNSVNKIEVESNMQHAQKVMNDIAA
;
A
#
# COMPACT_ATOMS: atom_id res chain seq x y z
N ALA A 1 -3.18 -9.16 -3.41
CA ALA A 1 -3.71 -10.12 -2.43
C ALA A 1 -4.78 -9.49 -1.51
N ALA A 2 -4.57 -8.29 -0.98
CA ALA A 2 -5.53 -7.68 -0.03
C ALA A 2 -6.91 -7.39 -0.65
N ALA A 3 -6.98 -6.84 -1.85
CA ALA A 3 -8.24 -6.53 -2.52
C ALA A 3 -9.06 -7.78 -2.88
N GLY A 4 -8.38 -8.86 -3.30
CA GLY A 4 -9.03 -10.14 -3.57
C GLY A 4 -9.62 -10.77 -2.30
N ALA A 5 -8.92 -10.69 -1.18
CA ALA A 5 -9.41 -11.19 0.10
C ALA A 5 -10.62 -10.37 0.60
N THR A 6 -10.58 -9.06 0.45
CA THR A 6 -11.69 -8.17 0.85
C THR A 6 -12.94 -8.42 0.01
N THR A 7 -12.80 -8.49 -1.31
CA THR A 7 -13.94 -8.80 -2.20
C THR A 7 -14.50 -10.18 -1.97
N SER A 8 -13.66 -11.21 -1.78
CA SER A 8 -14.10 -12.56 -1.49
C SER A 8 -14.86 -12.67 -0.17
N ALA A 9 -14.41 -11.97 0.88
CA ALA A 9 -15.10 -11.92 2.16
C ALA A 9 -16.48 -11.25 2.05
N VAL A 10 -16.57 -10.14 1.32
CA VAL A 10 -17.85 -9.44 1.08
C VAL A 10 -18.79 -10.28 0.22
N MET A 11 -18.28 -10.99 -0.79
CA MET A 11 -19.09 -11.92 -1.59
C MET A 11 -19.62 -13.09 -0.77
N ALA A 12 -18.84 -13.63 0.14
CA ALA A 12 -19.22 -14.79 0.95
C ALA A 12 -20.22 -14.45 2.07
N LEU A 13 -20.10 -13.26 2.67
CA LEU A 13 -20.85 -12.88 3.87
C LEU A 13 -21.89 -11.79 3.62
N GLY A 14 -21.83 -11.10 2.47
CA GLY A 14 -22.67 -9.95 2.17
C GLY A 14 -24.04 -10.34 1.60
N THR A 15 -25.01 -9.43 1.82
CA THR A 15 -26.33 -9.47 1.18
C THR A 15 -26.52 -8.25 0.30
N ALA A 16 -27.16 -8.45 -0.87
CA ALA A 16 -27.56 -7.35 -1.73
C ALA A 16 -28.67 -6.52 -1.08
N SER A 17 -28.93 -5.30 -1.56
CA SER A 17 -30.01 -4.43 -1.09
C SER A 17 -31.39 -5.07 -1.25
N THR A 18 -31.54 -6.10 -2.05
CA THR A 18 -32.73 -6.92 -2.24
C THR A 18 -32.92 -8.01 -1.19
N GLY A 19 -31.98 -8.16 -0.24
CA GLY A 19 -31.96 -9.25 0.74
C GLY A 19 -31.37 -10.57 0.23
N THR A 20 -30.97 -10.63 -1.05
CA THR A 20 -30.37 -11.83 -1.66
C THR A 20 -28.91 -11.94 -1.26
N ALA A 21 -28.44 -13.14 -0.86
CA ALA A 21 -27.03 -13.36 -0.57
C ALA A 21 -26.18 -13.10 -1.82
N ILE A 22 -25.11 -12.31 -1.69
CA ILE A 22 -24.23 -11.96 -2.84
C ILE A 22 -23.61 -13.22 -3.45
N ALA A 23 -23.30 -14.23 -2.62
CA ALA A 23 -22.76 -15.50 -3.06
C ALA A 23 -23.67 -16.29 -4.04
N SER A 24 -24.98 -16.00 -4.05
CA SER A 24 -25.94 -16.62 -4.97
C SER A 24 -26.11 -15.85 -6.29
N LEU A 25 -25.51 -14.66 -6.39
CA LEU A 25 -25.52 -13.85 -7.60
C LEU A 25 -24.36 -14.21 -8.51
N SER A 26 -24.51 -13.93 -9.81
CA SER A 26 -23.46 -14.15 -10.81
C SER A 26 -23.29 -12.96 -11.74
N GLY A 27 -22.12 -12.86 -12.38
CA GLY A 27 -21.82 -11.81 -13.35
C GLY A 27 -21.88 -10.39 -12.78
N ALA A 28 -22.42 -9.45 -13.55
CA ALA A 28 -22.52 -8.04 -13.19
C ALA A 28 -23.33 -7.78 -11.91
N ALA A 29 -24.35 -8.61 -11.65
CA ALA A 29 -25.17 -8.48 -10.43
C ALA A 29 -24.34 -8.75 -9.17
N ALA A 30 -23.52 -9.79 -9.16
CA ALA A 30 -22.61 -10.09 -8.05
C ALA A 30 -21.60 -8.98 -7.84
N THR A 31 -20.98 -8.49 -8.90
CA THR A 31 -19.99 -7.40 -8.86
C THR A 31 -20.59 -6.12 -8.29
N ASN A 32 -21.76 -5.70 -8.80
CA ASN A 32 -22.42 -4.48 -8.35
C ASN A 32 -22.87 -4.57 -6.90
N ALA A 33 -23.41 -5.73 -6.48
CA ALA A 33 -23.81 -5.96 -5.11
C ALA A 33 -22.60 -5.94 -4.15
N THR A 34 -21.47 -6.53 -4.57
CA THR A 34 -20.23 -6.52 -3.81
C THR A 34 -19.68 -5.10 -3.65
N LEU A 35 -19.65 -4.32 -4.73
CA LEU A 35 -19.20 -2.92 -4.68
C LEU A 35 -20.14 -2.06 -3.83
N ALA A 36 -21.45 -2.23 -3.96
CA ALA A 36 -22.40 -1.52 -3.13
C ALA A 36 -22.24 -1.88 -1.64
N ALA A 37 -22.03 -3.14 -1.31
CA ALA A 37 -21.78 -3.59 0.06
C ALA A 37 -20.46 -3.02 0.61
N LEU A 38 -19.39 -2.97 -0.19
CA LEU A 38 -18.13 -2.31 0.17
C LEU A 38 -18.32 -0.80 0.43
N GLY A 39 -19.22 -0.15 -0.34
CA GLY A 39 -19.57 1.26 -0.19
C GLY A 39 -20.54 1.55 0.96
N GLY A 40 -20.83 0.56 1.82
CA GLY A 40 -21.73 0.74 2.97
C GLY A 40 -23.21 0.58 2.63
N GLY A 41 -23.56 -0.04 1.49
CA GLY A 41 -24.92 -0.30 1.04
C GLY A 41 -25.39 0.61 -0.09
N ALA A 42 -26.65 0.44 -0.48
CA ALA A 42 -27.24 1.22 -1.58
C ALA A 42 -27.40 2.70 -1.21
N VAL A 43 -27.25 3.59 -2.19
CA VAL A 43 -27.42 5.06 -2.02
C VAL A 43 -28.79 5.39 -1.45
N ALA A 44 -29.85 4.69 -1.88
CA ALA A 44 -31.20 4.87 -1.38
C ALA A 44 -31.36 4.52 0.11
N ALA A 45 -30.45 3.73 0.67
CA ALA A 45 -30.42 3.37 2.08
C ALA A 45 -29.42 4.22 2.90
N GLY A 46 -28.89 5.30 2.32
CA GLY A 46 -27.89 6.16 2.95
C GLY A 46 -26.45 5.70 2.82
N GLY A 47 -26.19 4.60 2.08
CA GLY A 47 -24.84 4.14 1.76
C GLY A 47 -24.20 4.91 0.61
N GLY A 48 -22.88 4.73 0.41
CA GLY A 48 -22.15 5.37 -0.69
C GLY A 48 -22.30 4.65 -2.04
N GLY A 49 -23.01 3.52 -2.07
CA GLY A 49 -23.29 2.77 -3.28
C GLY A 49 -22.07 2.20 -3.95
N ILE A 50 -22.21 1.87 -5.23
CA ILE A 50 -21.15 1.33 -6.08
C ILE A 50 -19.98 2.31 -6.21
N ALA A 51 -20.26 3.63 -6.30
CA ALA A 51 -19.24 4.66 -6.48
C ALA A 51 -18.25 4.70 -5.30
N LEU A 52 -18.74 4.68 -4.07
CA LEU A 52 -17.87 4.64 -2.89
C LEU A 52 -17.15 3.29 -2.76
N GLY A 53 -17.88 2.18 -3.05
CA GLY A 53 -17.26 0.84 -3.06
C GLY A 53 -16.12 0.72 -4.07
N THR A 54 -16.28 1.32 -5.25
CA THR A 54 -15.24 1.38 -6.28
C THR A 54 -14.06 2.22 -5.82
N SER A 55 -14.30 3.36 -5.16
CA SER A 55 -13.25 4.22 -4.61
C SER A 55 -12.47 3.51 -3.51
N ILE A 56 -13.15 2.79 -2.61
CA ILE A 56 -12.52 2.00 -1.55
C ILE A 56 -11.67 0.87 -2.16
N LEU A 57 -12.20 0.15 -3.13
CA LEU A 57 -11.47 -0.91 -3.82
C LEU A 57 -10.29 -0.34 -4.61
N GLY A 58 -10.48 0.80 -5.27
CA GLY A 58 -9.42 1.53 -5.96
C GLY A 58 -8.30 1.97 -5.03
N ALA A 59 -8.62 2.47 -3.85
CA ALA A 59 -7.65 2.81 -2.82
C ALA A 59 -6.93 1.56 -2.29
N ALA A 60 -7.65 0.48 -2.04
CA ALA A 60 -7.10 -0.79 -1.57
C ALA A 60 -6.18 -1.48 -2.62
N THR A 61 -6.45 -1.24 -3.90
CA THR A 61 -5.64 -1.75 -5.03
C THR A 61 -4.62 -0.75 -5.55
N LEU A 62 -4.38 0.34 -4.84
CA LEU A 62 -3.46 1.40 -5.25
C LEU A 62 -3.81 2.00 -6.64
N GLY A 63 -5.09 2.13 -6.90
CA GLY A 63 -5.61 2.69 -8.16
C GLY A 63 -5.86 1.67 -9.29
N VAL A 64 -5.40 0.43 -9.15
CA VAL A 64 -5.59 -0.62 -10.19
C VAL A 64 -7.06 -1.01 -10.34
N GLY A 65 -7.83 -0.99 -9.25
CA GLY A 65 -9.24 -1.44 -9.26
C GLY A 65 -10.16 -0.63 -10.16
N LEU A 66 -9.90 0.67 -10.34
CA LEU A 66 -10.70 1.53 -11.22
C LEU A 66 -10.54 1.17 -12.69
N LEU A 67 -9.32 0.81 -13.10
CA LEU A 67 -9.03 0.42 -14.49
C LEU A 67 -9.64 -0.94 -14.84
N VAL A 68 -9.54 -1.91 -13.95
CA VAL A 68 -10.15 -3.25 -14.17
C VAL A 68 -11.67 -3.15 -14.16
N GLY A 69 -12.26 -2.38 -13.24
CA GLY A 69 -13.70 -2.15 -13.20
C GLY A 69 -14.24 -1.49 -14.47
N GLY A 70 -13.54 -0.48 -15.00
CA GLY A 70 -13.90 0.20 -16.25
C GLY A 70 -13.90 -0.72 -17.46
N VAL A 71 -12.89 -1.59 -17.58
CA VAL A 71 -12.78 -2.55 -18.70
C VAL A 71 -13.89 -3.60 -18.64
N ILE A 72 -14.23 -4.11 -17.46
CA ILE A 72 -15.32 -5.10 -17.32
C ILE A 72 -16.70 -4.49 -17.61
N PHE A 73 -16.89 -3.21 -17.28
CA PHE A 73 -18.18 -2.52 -17.47
C PHE A 73 -18.47 -2.16 -18.93
N SER A 74 -17.44 -1.85 -19.72
CA SER A 74 -17.60 -1.54 -21.16
C SER A 74 -17.90 -2.79 -22.00
N ALA A 75 -17.45 -3.95 -21.56
CA ALA A 75 -17.58 -5.22 -22.31
C ALA A 75 -19.00 -5.80 -22.38
N THR A 76 -20.00 -5.20 -21.72
CA THR A 76 -21.36 -5.79 -21.60
C THR A 76 -22.35 -5.34 -22.68
N GLY A 77 -21.97 -4.47 -23.61
CA GLY A 77 -22.94 -3.77 -24.47
C GLY A 77 -22.90 -3.96 -25.99
N SER A 78 -21.91 -4.62 -26.60
CA SER A 78 -21.69 -4.55 -28.04
C SER A 78 -21.68 -5.89 -28.81
N LYS A 79 -21.77 -5.81 -30.14
CA LYS A 79 -21.86 -6.95 -31.07
C LYS A 79 -20.53 -7.76 -31.13
N LEU A 80 -20.59 -9.01 -31.61
CA LEU A 80 -19.53 -10.02 -31.50
C LEU A 80 -18.18 -9.62 -32.14
N SER A 81 -18.16 -8.74 -33.15
CA SER A 81 -16.92 -8.22 -33.78
C SER A 81 -16.21 -7.18 -32.90
N ASP A 82 -16.99 -6.37 -32.18
CA ASP A 82 -16.42 -5.34 -31.29
C ASP A 82 -15.83 -5.96 -30.01
N LYS A 83 -16.29 -7.18 -29.68
CA LYS A 83 -15.80 -7.93 -28.50
C LYS A 83 -14.37 -8.45 -28.63
N ALA A 84 -13.89 -8.71 -29.86
CA ALA A 84 -12.51 -9.13 -30.06
C ALA A 84 -11.53 -7.99 -29.81
N ASP A 85 -11.84 -6.78 -30.30
CA ASP A 85 -11.04 -5.58 -30.10
C ASP A 85 -11.07 -5.12 -28.64
N GLU A 86 -12.22 -5.26 -27.97
CA GLU A 86 -12.35 -4.98 -26.53
C GLU A 86 -11.57 -5.98 -25.69
N ALA A 87 -11.57 -7.27 -26.06
CA ALA A 87 -10.78 -8.29 -25.38
C ALA A 87 -9.28 -8.04 -25.50
N GLU A 88 -8.79 -7.65 -26.69
CA GLU A 88 -7.40 -7.30 -26.89
C GLU A 88 -6.98 -6.05 -26.08
N LYS A 89 -7.85 -5.04 -26.02
CA LYS A 89 -7.60 -3.86 -25.17
C LYS A 89 -7.58 -4.22 -23.69
N ALA A 90 -8.50 -5.09 -23.26
CA ALA A 90 -8.54 -5.58 -21.90
C ALA A 90 -7.26 -6.37 -21.54
N GLU A 91 -6.80 -7.25 -22.42
CA GLU A 91 -5.56 -8.00 -22.24
C GLU A 91 -4.35 -7.07 -22.08
N LYS A 92 -4.21 -6.08 -22.98
CA LYS A 92 -3.13 -5.08 -22.88
C LYS A 92 -3.17 -4.29 -21.57
N THR A 93 -4.37 -3.97 -21.10
CA THR A 93 -4.55 -3.26 -19.85
C THR A 93 -4.18 -4.14 -18.65
N ILE A 94 -4.62 -5.39 -18.64
CA ILE A 94 -4.28 -6.38 -17.61
C ILE A 94 -2.76 -6.59 -17.56
N ASN A 95 -2.11 -6.72 -18.70
CA ASN A 95 -0.66 -6.89 -18.76
C ASN A 95 0.09 -5.70 -18.14
N LYS A 96 -0.32 -4.45 -18.48
CA LYS A 96 0.24 -3.24 -17.84
C LYS A 96 0.03 -3.23 -16.32
N ILE A 97 -1.15 -3.66 -15.86
CA ILE A 97 -1.45 -3.76 -14.43
C ILE A 97 -0.53 -4.78 -13.76
N CYS A 98 -0.35 -5.94 -14.38
CA CYS A 98 0.55 -6.98 -13.86
C CYS A 98 2.00 -6.47 -13.76
N GLU A 99 2.51 -5.80 -14.78
CA GLU A 99 3.85 -5.20 -14.79
C GLU A 99 3.99 -4.16 -13.66
N TYR A 100 3.01 -3.26 -13.51
CA TYR A 100 2.99 -2.30 -12.43
C TYR A 100 3.02 -2.95 -11.03
N LEU A 101 2.20 -3.98 -10.83
CA LEU A 101 2.15 -4.69 -9.55
C LEU A 101 3.44 -5.46 -9.24
N LEU A 102 4.08 -6.04 -10.25
CA LEU A 102 5.39 -6.69 -10.11
C LEU A 102 6.48 -5.68 -9.73
N ASP A 103 6.50 -4.53 -10.40
CA ASP A 103 7.43 -3.44 -10.10
C ASP A 103 7.22 -2.89 -8.68
N LEU A 104 5.96 -2.64 -8.30
CA LEU A 104 5.59 -2.17 -6.98
C LEU A 104 6.00 -3.18 -5.90
N ARG A 105 5.72 -4.47 -6.11
CA ARG A 105 6.14 -5.54 -5.19
C ARG A 105 7.65 -5.59 -5.01
N LYS A 106 8.39 -5.50 -6.12
CA LYS A 106 9.86 -5.51 -6.10
C LYS A 106 10.41 -4.30 -5.33
N MET A 107 9.86 -3.12 -5.60
CA MET A 107 10.30 -1.88 -4.93
C MET A 107 9.94 -1.89 -3.45
N ALA A 108 8.72 -2.31 -3.10
CA ALA A 108 8.29 -2.44 -1.72
C ALA A 108 9.17 -3.40 -0.92
N GLY A 109 9.51 -4.57 -1.49
CA GLY A 109 10.41 -5.53 -0.84
C GLY A 109 11.80 -4.95 -0.57
N ARG A 110 12.38 -4.22 -1.52
CA ARG A 110 13.67 -3.52 -1.33
C ARG A 110 13.57 -2.46 -0.24
N TYR A 111 12.48 -1.71 -0.22
CA TYR A 111 12.27 -0.65 0.75
C TYR A 111 12.07 -1.18 2.17
N ILE A 112 11.27 -2.23 2.33
CA ILE A 112 11.07 -2.93 3.61
C ILE A 112 12.41 -3.44 4.14
N ASN A 113 13.21 -4.10 3.32
CA ASN A 113 14.55 -4.57 3.72
C ASN A 113 15.46 -3.41 4.18
N SER A 114 15.39 -2.24 3.52
CA SER A 114 16.12 -1.05 3.95
C SER A 114 15.62 -0.52 5.31
N LEU A 115 14.30 -0.47 5.52
CA LEU A 115 13.70 -0.10 6.80
C LEU A 115 14.10 -1.05 7.94
N GLU A 116 14.09 -2.35 7.69
CA GLU A 116 14.48 -3.37 8.66
C GLU A 116 15.93 -3.22 9.11
N LYS A 117 16.85 -2.89 8.19
CA LYS A 117 18.25 -2.63 8.52
C LYS A 117 18.41 -1.40 9.42
N VAL A 118 17.73 -0.30 9.08
CA VAL A 118 17.76 0.92 9.91
C VAL A 118 17.15 0.65 11.28
N TYR A 119 16.03 -0.10 11.33
CA TYR A 119 15.36 -0.45 12.57
C TYR A 119 16.24 -1.36 13.46
N ALA A 120 16.93 -2.33 12.87
CA ALA A 120 17.86 -3.19 13.61
C ALA A 120 19.01 -2.38 14.22
N LEU A 121 19.60 -1.45 13.44
CA LEU A 121 20.67 -0.57 13.95
C LEU A 121 20.15 0.37 15.05
N TYR A 122 18.93 0.89 14.91
CA TYR A 122 18.26 1.64 15.97
C TYR A 122 18.13 0.80 17.24
N GLY A 123 17.64 -0.44 17.14
CA GLY A 123 17.46 -1.34 18.28
C GLY A 123 18.77 -1.59 19.04
N GLN A 124 19.87 -1.77 18.33
CA GLN A 124 21.21 -1.96 18.94
C GLN A 124 21.65 -0.71 19.73
N ASN A 125 21.54 0.47 19.16
CA ASN A 125 21.89 1.71 19.86
C ASN A 125 20.94 2.00 21.02
N PHE A 126 19.64 1.85 20.81
CA PHE A 126 18.64 2.05 21.87
C PHE A 126 18.83 1.10 23.04
N GLN A 127 19.21 -0.16 22.83
CA GLN A 127 19.49 -1.10 23.91
C GLN A 127 20.67 -0.62 24.79
N LYS A 128 21.69 0.01 24.18
CA LYS A 128 22.79 0.61 24.95
C LYS A 128 22.26 1.77 25.80
N VAL A 129 21.46 2.67 25.24
CA VAL A 129 20.83 3.78 25.96
C VAL A 129 19.95 3.27 27.10
N TYR A 130 19.14 2.26 26.83
CA TYR A 130 18.29 1.64 27.84
C TYR A 130 19.11 1.12 29.02
N ASN A 131 20.20 0.39 28.74
CA ASN A 131 21.07 -0.14 29.79
C ASN A 131 21.74 0.99 30.60
N THR A 132 22.20 2.04 29.92
CA THR A 132 22.81 3.20 30.59
C THR A 132 21.85 3.86 31.58
N VAL A 133 20.62 4.13 31.12
CA VAL A 133 19.64 4.88 31.93
C VAL A 133 18.96 3.97 32.96
N TYR A 134 18.42 2.82 32.54
CA TYR A 134 17.58 2.00 33.40
C TYR A 134 18.33 0.94 34.19
N THR A 135 19.41 0.40 33.66
CA THR A 135 20.19 -0.65 34.34
C THR A 135 21.30 -0.07 35.20
N MET A 136 22.02 0.93 34.70
CA MET A 136 23.11 1.59 35.42
C MET A 136 22.67 2.80 36.23
N GLY A 137 21.44 3.31 36.01
CA GLY A 137 20.87 4.43 36.71
C GLY A 137 21.52 5.78 36.39
N LYS A 138 22.29 5.89 35.33
CA LYS A 138 22.92 7.15 34.91
C LYS A 138 21.86 8.06 34.27
N VAL A 139 21.65 9.23 34.85
CA VAL A 139 20.69 10.24 34.37
C VAL A 139 21.35 11.55 33.98
N ASP A 140 22.58 11.81 34.46
CA ASP A 140 23.36 12.98 34.07
C ASP A 140 24.19 12.67 32.83
N TRP A 141 24.05 13.50 31.78
CA TRP A 141 24.83 13.42 30.55
C TRP A 141 26.35 13.44 30.77
N ASN A 142 26.80 14.13 31.82
CA ASN A 142 28.22 14.21 32.16
C ASN A 142 28.79 12.89 32.69
N GLU A 143 27.95 12.00 33.19
CA GLU A 143 28.34 10.66 33.67
C GLU A 143 28.40 9.62 32.52
N PHE A 144 27.90 9.99 31.34
CA PHE A 144 27.94 9.10 30.19
C PHE A 144 29.34 9.01 29.61
N THR A 145 29.76 7.81 29.29
CA THR A 145 30.97 7.57 28.49
C THR A 145 30.75 8.09 27.06
N GLU A 146 31.83 8.27 26.30
CA GLU A 146 31.72 8.69 24.90
C GLU A 146 30.93 7.68 24.05
N GLU A 147 31.04 6.40 24.34
CA GLU A 147 30.24 5.36 23.66
C GLU A 147 28.73 5.47 23.99
N GLU A 148 28.39 5.74 25.26
CA GLU A 148 27.00 5.92 25.70
C GLU A 148 26.39 7.20 25.08
N LYS A 149 27.16 8.27 25.00
CA LYS A 149 26.77 9.53 24.33
C LYS A 149 26.54 9.29 22.84
N LEU A 150 27.45 8.60 22.18
CA LEU A 150 27.35 8.28 20.75
C LEU A 150 26.11 7.40 20.48
N ALA A 151 25.85 6.38 21.30
CA ALA A 151 24.68 5.52 21.17
C ALA A 151 23.37 6.33 21.32
N THR A 152 23.36 7.31 22.22
CA THR A 152 22.21 8.20 22.41
C THR A 152 21.98 9.08 21.20
N GLN A 153 23.03 9.73 20.68
CA GLN A 153 22.99 10.56 19.48
C GLN A 153 22.52 9.76 18.26
N ASN A 154 23.10 8.56 18.08
CA ASN A 154 22.73 7.65 16.99
C ASN A 154 21.26 7.22 17.10
N SER A 155 20.76 6.95 18.30
CA SER A 155 19.35 6.59 18.51
C SER A 155 18.40 7.71 18.06
N VAL A 156 18.69 8.95 18.41
CA VAL A 156 17.90 10.11 17.98
C VAL A 156 17.95 10.28 16.46
N LEU A 157 19.15 10.19 15.88
CA LEU A 157 19.34 10.29 14.43
C LEU A 157 18.55 9.21 13.68
N LEU A 158 18.61 7.95 14.14
CA LEU A 158 17.94 6.80 13.52
C LEU A 158 16.43 6.88 13.66
N VAL A 159 15.88 7.38 14.77
CA VAL A 159 14.43 7.65 14.89
C VAL A 159 14.00 8.71 13.86
N GLY A 160 14.76 9.79 13.72
CA GLY A 160 14.48 10.81 12.70
C GLY A 160 14.53 10.24 11.27
N LEU A 161 15.47 9.35 10.99
CA LEU A 161 15.58 8.66 9.71
C LEU A 161 14.38 7.74 9.48
N LEU A 162 14.05 6.86 10.43
CA LEU A 162 12.90 5.96 10.35
C LEU A 162 11.59 6.74 10.12
N TYR A 163 11.41 7.85 10.83
CA TYR A 163 10.25 8.71 10.65
C TYR A 163 10.14 9.26 9.21
N LYS A 164 11.26 9.71 8.63
CA LYS A 164 11.29 10.16 7.23
C LYS A 164 10.99 9.02 6.27
N MET A 165 11.60 7.85 6.50
CA MET A 165 11.35 6.66 5.68
C MET A 165 9.88 6.23 5.71
N CYS A 166 9.23 6.25 6.87
CA CYS A 166 7.80 5.90 6.99
C CYS A 166 6.86 6.87 6.24
N LYS A 167 7.33 8.06 5.86
CA LYS A 167 6.53 9.05 5.11
C LYS A 167 6.67 8.95 3.60
N VAL A 168 7.58 8.14 3.10
CA VAL A 168 7.80 7.99 1.66
C VAL A 168 6.63 7.28 1.00
N ASN A 169 6.08 7.88 -0.05
CA ASN A 169 5.02 7.29 -0.83
C ASN A 169 5.62 6.39 -1.92
N LEU A 170 5.37 5.09 -1.83
CA LEU A 170 5.83 4.14 -2.86
C LEU A 170 5.11 4.32 -4.20
N VAL A 171 3.94 4.95 -4.17
CA VAL A 171 3.09 5.15 -5.32
C VAL A 171 2.94 6.63 -5.61
N LYS A 172 3.21 7.02 -6.84
CA LYS A 172 2.91 8.34 -7.38
C LYS A 172 1.53 8.26 -8.03
N LYS A 173 0.60 9.08 -7.54
CA LYS A 173 -0.74 9.17 -8.12
C LYS A 173 -0.67 9.71 -9.54
N ALA A 174 -1.50 9.14 -10.42
CA ALA A 174 -1.71 9.66 -11.76
C ALA A 174 -2.32 11.08 -11.71
N ALA A 175 -2.07 11.85 -12.74
CA ALA A 175 -2.63 13.20 -12.86
C ALA A 175 -4.11 13.20 -13.20
N ASN A 176 -4.57 12.16 -13.94
CA ASN A 176 -5.93 11.99 -14.41
C ASN A 176 -6.48 10.63 -13.95
N GLU A 177 -7.80 10.51 -13.88
CA GLU A 177 -8.50 9.26 -13.50
C GLU A 177 -8.34 8.14 -14.54
N ASP A 178 -8.05 8.49 -15.79
CA ASP A 178 -7.83 7.55 -16.90
C ASP A 178 -6.41 6.98 -16.96
N GLU A 179 -5.50 7.49 -16.11
CA GLU A 179 -4.11 7.05 -16.08
C GLU A 179 -3.84 6.14 -14.88
N MET A 180 -2.93 5.18 -15.08
CA MET A 180 -2.46 4.33 -13.97
C MET A 180 -1.50 5.10 -13.05
N ASN A 181 -1.65 4.85 -11.76
CA ASN A 181 -0.61 5.20 -10.79
C ASN A 181 0.73 4.55 -11.18
N SER A 182 1.81 5.19 -10.81
CA SER A 182 3.17 4.68 -11.10
C SER A 182 3.95 4.45 -9.82
N VAL A 183 4.98 3.60 -9.88
CA VAL A 183 5.91 3.41 -8.76
C VAL A 183 6.82 4.63 -8.63
N ASN A 184 6.89 5.22 -7.45
CA ASN A 184 7.69 6.40 -7.15
C ASN A 184 9.18 6.02 -6.97
N LYS A 185 9.78 5.49 -8.04
CA LYS A 185 11.14 4.92 -8.01
C LYS A 185 12.18 5.92 -7.52
N ILE A 186 12.11 7.15 -8.00
CA ILE A 186 13.13 8.20 -7.73
C ILE A 186 13.17 8.53 -6.23
N GLU A 187 12.02 8.82 -5.62
CA GLU A 187 11.95 9.17 -4.22
C GLU A 187 12.33 8.00 -3.31
N VAL A 188 11.83 6.80 -3.65
CA VAL A 188 12.11 5.57 -2.90
C VAL A 188 13.60 5.22 -2.95
N GLU A 189 14.22 5.27 -4.12
CA GLU A 189 15.65 4.96 -4.28
C GLU A 189 16.53 6.01 -3.61
N SER A 190 16.23 7.29 -3.76
CA SER A 190 16.93 8.38 -3.09
C SER A 190 16.89 8.21 -1.57
N ASN A 191 15.72 7.83 -1.04
CA ASN A 191 15.54 7.62 0.40
C ASN A 191 16.33 6.41 0.91
N MET A 192 16.35 5.30 0.16
CA MET A 192 17.17 4.12 0.49
C MET A 192 18.68 4.45 0.46
N GLN A 193 19.13 5.22 -0.52
CA GLN A 193 20.53 5.65 -0.62
C GLN A 193 20.93 6.54 0.57
N HIS A 194 20.04 7.48 0.95
CA HIS A 194 20.26 8.30 2.13
C HIS A 194 20.32 7.46 3.40
N ALA A 195 19.43 6.50 3.56
CA ALA A 195 19.45 5.57 4.70
C ALA A 195 20.74 4.75 4.76
N GLN A 196 21.20 4.24 3.62
CA GLN A 196 22.46 3.49 3.55
C GLN A 196 23.66 4.36 3.93
N LYS A 197 23.69 5.62 3.46
CA LYS A 197 24.73 6.56 3.83
C LYS A 197 24.80 6.79 5.34
N VAL A 198 23.64 7.10 5.96
CA VAL A 198 23.55 7.33 7.41
C VAL A 198 24.01 6.09 8.20
N MET A 199 23.62 4.89 7.77
CA MET A 199 24.06 3.65 8.42
C MET A 199 25.58 3.46 8.32
N ASN A 200 26.17 3.79 7.18
CA ASN A 200 27.63 3.70 6.98
C ASN A 200 28.36 4.73 7.86
N ASP A 201 27.84 5.95 7.95
CA ASP A 201 28.42 7.03 8.78
C ASP A 201 28.38 6.67 10.29
N ILE A 202 27.36 5.91 10.73
CA ILE A 202 27.26 5.41 12.12
C ILE A 202 28.24 4.24 12.37
N ALA A 203 28.55 3.46 11.33
CA ALA A 203 29.43 2.29 11.46
C ALA A 203 30.94 2.62 11.34
N ALA A 204 31.26 3.84 10.89
CA ALA A 204 32.63 4.34 10.74
C ALA A 204 33.21 4.86 12.04
#